data_906b4e12be149b6a6a3b97635633193a
#
_entry.id   906b4e12be149b6a6a3b97635633193a
#
_cell.length_a   1.000
_cell.length_b   1.000
_cell.length_c   1.000
_cell.angle_alpha   90.00
_cell.angle_beta   90.00
_cell.angle_gamma   90.00
#
_symmetry.space_group_name_H-M   'P 1'
#
loop_
_entity.id
_entity.type
_entity.pdbx_description
1 polymer ?
#
loop_
_entity_poly.entity_id
_entity_poly.type
_entity_poly.pdbx_seq_one_letter_code
_entity_poly.pdbx_strand_id
1 'polypeptide(L)'
;MKKLIQNHKGGIITDRKSLKKREKDFCREYVYCGNPKDAAQRAGYTVFPEMCGIRLLTEKRIKEEIAELEGKLAATRAEALCGYRRIAFGNISDAVKLILESDGDRLDAEKLDLFNVAEIKKPRGGGMEIKFFDRLKALE
;
A
#
# COMPACT_ATOMS: atom_id res chain seq x y z
N MET A 1 3.47 23.08 34.69
CA MET A 1 4.79 22.72 34.11
C MET A 1 4.60 21.59 33.13
N LYS A 2 4.77 21.81 31.82
CA LYS A 2 4.69 20.74 30.79
C LYS A 2 6.05 20.05 30.73
N LYS A 3 6.10 18.76 31.03
CA LYS A 3 7.30 17.91 30.85
C LYS A 3 7.58 17.71 29.37
N LEU A 4 8.67 18.28 28.90
CA LEU A 4 9.25 18.01 27.57
C LEU A 4 10.02 16.69 27.66
N ILE A 5 9.59 15.69 26.94
CA ILE A 5 10.33 14.43 26.78
C ILE A 5 11.07 14.53 25.43
N GLN A 6 12.39 14.66 25.48
CA GLN A 6 13.25 14.61 24.30
C GLN A 6 13.53 13.15 23.93
N ASN A 7 13.27 12.79 22.69
CA ASN A 7 13.70 11.53 22.12
C ASN A 7 14.94 11.73 21.23
N HIS A 8 15.86 10.77 21.23
CA HIS A 8 17.19 10.82 20.59
C HIS A 8 17.23 11.07 19.06
N LYS A 9 16.11 11.44 18.43
CA LYS A 9 16.02 11.79 16.99
C LYS A 9 15.52 13.20 16.70
N GLY A 10 15.71 14.15 17.63
CA GLY A 10 15.58 15.60 17.36
C GLY A 10 14.18 16.14 17.00
N GLY A 11 13.10 15.41 17.24
CA GLY A 11 11.73 15.86 17.02
C GLY A 11 11.06 16.27 18.32
N ILE A 12 10.47 17.49 18.40
CA ILE A 12 9.62 17.94 19.51
C ILE A 12 8.32 17.12 19.43
N ILE A 13 8.16 16.13 20.32
CA ILE A 13 6.89 15.43 20.49
C ILE A 13 6.01 16.33 21.37
N THR A 14 5.15 17.12 20.75
CA THR A 14 4.00 17.69 21.46
C THR A 14 3.12 16.52 21.88
N ASP A 15 2.73 16.49 23.16
CA ASP A 15 1.83 15.48 23.75
C ASP A 15 0.48 15.50 22.97
N ARG A 16 0.44 14.79 21.84
CA ARG A 16 -0.77 14.58 21.06
C ARG A 16 -1.58 13.58 21.85
N LYS A 17 -2.57 14.06 22.58
CA LYS A 17 -3.58 13.18 23.21
C LYS A 17 -4.05 12.19 22.17
N SER A 18 -3.63 10.92 22.29
CA SER A 18 -3.88 9.90 21.28
C SER A 18 -5.37 9.78 21.02
N LEU A 19 -5.75 9.59 19.74
CA LEU A 19 -7.14 9.39 19.36
C LEU A 19 -7.71 8.13 20.03
N LYS A 20 -8.94 8.21 20.50
CA LYS A 20 -9.68 7.06 21.03
C LYS A 20 -9.94 6.07 19.90
N LYS A 21 -10.16 4.79 20.24
CA LYS A 21 -10.44 3.74 19.25
C LYS A 21 -11.55 4.14 18.27
N ARG A 22 -12.70 4.63 18.76
CA ARG A 22 -13.83 5.07 17.91
C ARG A 22 -13.46 6.24 16.99
N GLU A 23 -12.61 7.16 17.44
CA GLU A 23 -12.14 8.29 16.62
C GLU A 23 -11.25 7.79 15.47
N LYS A 24 -10.37 6.83 15.74
CA LYS A 24 -9.55 6.18 14.70
C LYS A 24 -10.39 5.38 13.71
N ASP A 25 -11.37 4.65 14.21
CA ASP A 25 -12.30 3.88 13.36
C ASP A 25 -13.10 4.85 12.48
N PHE A 26 -13.57 5.98 13.02
CA PHE A 26 -14.22 7.03 12.23
C PHE A 26 -13.33 7.57 11.11
N CYS A 27 -12.06 7.91 11.41
CA CYS A 27 -11.14 8.42 10.39
C CYS A 27 -10.95 7.41 9.26
N ARG A 28 -10.78 6.12 9.60
CA ARG A 28 -10.62 5.05 8.62
C ARG A 28 -11.85 4.89 7.74
N GLU A 29 -13.04 4.80 8.34
CA GLU A 29 -14.29 4.66 7.59
C GLU A 29 -14.55 5.89 6.71
N TYR A 30 -14.22 7.08 7.20
CA TYR A 30 -14.41 8.32 6.46
C TYR A 30 -13.54 8.40 5.19
N VAL A 31 -12.28 7.97 5.27
CA VAL A 31 -11.37 7.91 4.11
C VAL A 31 -11.91 6.98 3.01
N TYR A 32 -12.65 5.93 3.38
CA TYR A 32 -13.24 5.01 2.40
C TYR A 32 -14.57 5.48 1.82
N CYS A 33 -15.48 6.03 2.64
CA CYS A 33 -16.84 6.34 2.21
C CYS A 33 -17.08 7.82 1.90
N GLY A 34 -16.26 8.75 2.41
CA GLY A 34 -16.41 10.20 2.23
C GLY A 34 -17.66 10.81 2.89
N ASN A 35 -18.45 10.00 3.60
CA ASN A 35 -19.72 10.43 4.22
C ASN A 35 -19.61 10.43 5.75
N PRO A 36 -19.72 11.62 6.42
CA PRO A 36 -19.55 11.71 7.87
C PRO A 36 -20.57 10.90 8.67
N LYS A 37 -21.82 10.78 8.18
CA LYS A 37 -22.89 10.03 8.85
C LYS A 37 -22.58 8.52 8.84
N ASP A 38 -22.27 7.98 7.66
CA ASP A 38 -21.98 6.55 7.48
C ASP A 38 -20.73 6.15 8.23
N ALA A 39 -19.66 6.97 8.15
CA ALA A 39 -18.43 6.77 8.88
C ALA A 39 -18.66 6.75 10.41
N ALA A 40 -19.46 7.68 10.92
CA ALA A 40 -19.79 7.73 12.34
C ALA A 40 -20.61 6.51 12.78
N GLN A 41 -21.59 6.08 12.00
CA GLN A 41 -22.37 4.86 12.28
C GLN A 41 -21.46 3.62 12.37
N ARG A 42 -20.59 3.42 11.38
CA ARG A 42 -19.67 2.28 11.34
C ARG A 42 -18.64 2.32 12.47
N ALA A 43 -18.24 3.51 12.89
CA ALA A 43 -17.37 3.68 14.05
C ALA A 43 -18.07 3.51 15.41
N GLY A 44 -19.38 3.21 15.41
CA GLY A 44 -20.16 2.92 16.62
C GLY A 44 -20.79 4.15 17.30
N TYR A 45 -20.92 5.28 16.59
CA TYR A 45 -21.70 6.43 17.04
C TYR A 45 -23.17 6.24 16.64
N THR A 46 -23.96 5.62 17.52
CA THR A 46 -25.36 5.24 17.23
C THR A 46 -26.37 6.36 17.49
N VAL A 47 -26.02 7.32 18.37
CA VAL A 47 -26.87 8.46 18.73
C VAL A 47 -26.45 9.68 17.91
N PHE A 48 -27.35 10.18 17.07
CA PHE A 48 -27.10 11.32 16.16
C PHE A 48 -25.78 11.22 15.36
N PRO A 49 -25.56 10.13 14.59
CA PRO A 49 -24.28 9.87 13.92
C PRO A 49 -23.87 10.99 12.96
N GLU A 50 -24.81 11.63 12.28
CA GLU A 50 -24.54 12.75 11.40
C GLU A 50 -23.95 13.95 12.15
N MET A 51 -24.53 14.35 13.26
CA MET A 51 -24.02 15.44 14.10
C MET A 51 -22.65 15.09 14.70
N CYS A 52 -22.48 13.83 15.14
CA CYS A 52 -21.21 13.34 15.64
C CYS A 52 -20.12 13.39 14.57
N GLY A 53 -20.41 12.94 13.35
CA GLY A 53 -19.48 12.94 12.23
C GLY A 53 -19.06 14.35 11.83
N ILE A 54 -20.01 15.26 11.68
CA ILE A 54 -19.74 16.67 11.37
C ILE A 54 -18.86 17.31 12.45
N ARG A 55 -19.18 17.08 13.74
CA ARG A 55 -18.39 17.60 14.86
C ARG A 55 -16.96 17.04 14.85
N LEU A 56 -16.79 15.74 14.64
CA LEU A 56 -15.46 15.11 14.56
C LEU A 56 -14.61 15.76 13.46
N LEU A 57 -15.18 16.03 12.29
CA LEU A 57 -14.50 16.69 11.19
C LEU A 57 -14.08 18.15 11.49
N THR A 58 -14.59 18.80 12.53
CA THR A 58 -14.10 20.11 12.96
C THR A 58 -12.83 20.03 13.81
N GLU A 59 -12.54 18.88 14.41
CA GLU A 59 -11.39 18.68 15.28
C GLU A 59 -10.08 18.56 14.46
N LYS A 60 -9.09 19.38 14.82
CA LYS A 60 -7.78 19.38 14.15
C LYS A 60 -7.10 18.01 14.16
N ARG A 61 -7.18 17.28 15.28
CA ARG A 61 -6.59 15.94 15.43
C ARG A 61 -7.20 14.92 14.44
N ILE A 62 -8.50 15.01 14.23
CA ILE A 62 -9.22 14.14 13.28
C ILE A 62 -8.82 14.46 11.85
N LYS A 63 -8.73 15.74 11.50
CA LYS A 63 -8.27 16.18 10.17
C LYS A 63 -6.85 15.72 9.87
N GLU A 64 -5.94 15.84 10.85
CA GLU A 64 -4.55 15.38 10.71
C GLU A 64 -4.46 13.86 10.48
N GLU A 65 -5.24 13.08 11.23
CA GLU A 65 -5.30 11.62 11.07
C GLU A 65 -5.88 11.22 9.72
N ILE A 66 -6.97 11.87 9.27
CA ILE A 66 -7.56 11.65 7.95
C ILE A 66 -6.54 11.93 6.85
N ALA A 67 -5.86 13.08 6.90
CA ALA A 67 -4.85 13.44 5.90
C ALA A 67 -3.68 12.43 5.87
N GLU A 68 -3.26 11.91 7.02
CA GLU A 68 -2.23 10.87 7.08
C GLU A 68 -2.70 9.55 6.44
N LEU A 69 -3.95 9.13 6.71
CA LEU A 69 -4.54 7.93 6.13
C LEU A 69 -4.76 8.07 4.61
N GLU A 70 -5.22 9.23 4.14
CA GLU A 70 -5.36 9.54 2.72
C GLU A 70 -4.01 9.48 2.00
N GLY A 71 -2.95 10.04 2.61
CA GLY A 71 -1.60 9.98 2.08
C GLY A 71 -1.08 8.54 1.95
N LYS A 72 -1.30 7.70 2.97
CA LYS A 72 -0.94 6.27 2.93
C LYS A 72 -1.70 5.53 1.83
N LEU A 73 -3.00 5.78 1.69
CA LEU A 73 -3.82 5.14 0.67
C LEU A 73 -3.38 5.57 -0.74
N ALA A 74 -3.06 6.85 -0.94
CA ALA A 74 -2.55 7.35 -2.22
C ALA A 74 -1.20 6.73 -2.58
N ALA A 75 -0.28 6.57 -1.62
CA ALA A 75 1.01 5.90 -1.82
C ALA A 75 0.81 4.44 -2.24
N THR A 76 -0.03 3.69 -1.54
CA THR A 76 -0.34 2.29 -1.86
C THR A 76 -0.96 2.14 -3.26
N ARG A 77 -1.86 3.05 -3.65
CA ARG A 77 -2.44 3.05 -5.01
C ARG A 77 -1.38 3.34 -6.08
N ALA A 78 -0.48 4.28 -5.82
CA ALA A 78 0.61 4.60 -6.73
C ALA A 78 1.57 3.41 -6.91
N GLU A 79 1.93 2.72 -5.83
CA GLU A 79 2.74 1.51 -5.87
C GLU A 79 2.08 0.37 -6.67
N ALA A 80 0.79 0.13 -6.45
CA ALA A 80 0.03 -0.86 -7.20
C ALA A 80 0.00 -0.52 -8.70
N LEU A 81 -0.25 0.76 -9.05
CA LEU A 81 -0.27 1.21 -10.42
C LEU A 81 1.11 1.06 -11.10
N CYS A 82 2.19 1.36 -10.38
CA CYS A 82 3.55 1.09 -10.85
C CYS A 82 3.79 -0.40 -11.11
N GLY A 83 3.30 -1.28 -10.24
CA GLY A 83 3.36 -2.73 -10.41
C GLY A 83 2.62 -3.19 -11.68
N TYR A 84 1.38 -2.75 -11.88
CA TYR A 84 0.62 -3.06 -13.09
C TYR A 84 1.31 -2.54 -14.36
N ARG A 85 1.84 -1.33 -14.32
CA ARG A 85 2.61 -0.76 -15.43
C ARG A 85 3.86 -1.57 -15.76
N ARG A 86 4.58 -2.08 -14.75
CA ARG A 86 5.73 -2.97 -14.97
C ARG A 86 5.31 -4.29 -15.61
N ILE A 87 4.16 -4.87 -15.24
CA ILE A 87 3.64 -6.09 -15.88
C ILE A 87 3.27 -5.79 -17.33
N ALA A 88 2.51 -4.72 -17.58
CA ALA A 88 2.01 -4.39 -18.92
C ALA A 88 3.13 -4.04 -19.91
N PHE A 89 4.14 -3.27 -19.49
CA PHE A 89 5.15 -2.66 -20.37
C PHE A 89 6.59 -3.05 -20.01
N GLY A 90 6.79 -3.87 -19.00
CA GLY A 90 8.14 -4.23 -18.54
C GLY A 90 8.90 -5.10 -19.53
N ASN A 91 10.23 -5.03 -19.43
CA ASN A 91 11.15 -5.79 -20.26
C ASN A 91 11.21 -7.24 -19.79
N ILE A 92 11.41 -8.17 -20.74
CA ILE A 92 11.56 -9.61 -20.50
C ILE A 92 12.97 -10.11 -20.83
N SER A 93 13.92 -9.23 -21.16
CA SER A 93 15.25 -9.59 -21.61
C SER A 93 16.01 -10.47 -20.63
N ASP A 94 15.85 -10.24 -19.32
CA ASP A 94 16.54 -11.02 -18.30
C ASP A 94 15.93 -12.43 -18.14
N ALA A 95 14.63 -12.57 -18.34
CA ALA A 95 13.98 -13.87 -18.42
C ALA A 95 14.43 -14.68 -19.67
N VAL A 96 14.64 -13.98 -20.81
CA VAL A 96 15.18 -14.62 -22.03
C VAL A 96 16.63 -15.03 -21.82
N LYS A 97 17.48 -14.21 -21.20
CA LYS A 97 18.87 -14.57 -20.84
C LYS A 97 18.88 -15.82 -19.97
N LEU A 98 18.01 -15.89 -18.97
CA LEU A 98 17.90 -17.06 -18.09
C LEU A 98 17.66 -18.36 -18.86
N ILE A 99 16.86 -18.34 -19.94
CA ILE A 99 16.61 -19.49 -20.80
C ILE A 99 17.85 -19.84 -21.64
N LEU A 100 18.48 -18.82 -22.26
CA LEU A 100 19.57 -19.02 -23.22
C LEU A 100 20.88 -19.41 -22.54
N GLU A 101 21.14 -18.94 -21.34
CA GLU A 101 22.41 -19.12 -20.62
C GLU A 101 22.33 -20.23 -19.55
N SER A 102 21.19 -20.97 -19.48
CA SER A 102 20.97 -22.02 -18.47
C SER A 102 21.90 -23.24 -18.58
N ASP A 103 22.70 -23.35 -19.64
CA ASP A 103 23.50 -24.57 -19.94
C ASP A 103 24.98 -24.49 -19.51
N GLY A 104 25.49 -23.46 -18.87
CA GLY A 104 26.89 -23.46 -18.49
C GLY A 104 27.42 -22.33 -17.64
N ASP A 105 26.90 -21.15 -17.74
CA ASP A 105 27.36 -20.02 -16.94
C ASP A 105 26.52 -19.84 -15.67
N ARG A 106 27.17 -19.59 -14.53
CA ARG A 106 26.52 -19.23 -13.28
C ARG A 106 25.90 -17.82 -13.44
N LEU A 107 24.70 -17.76 -13.99
CA LEU A 107 23.90 -16.54 -13.91
C LEU A 107 23.64 -16.22 -12.45
N ASP A 108 24.00 -15.01 -12.08
CA ASP A 108 23.67 -14.46 -10.78
C ASP A 108 22.18 -14.05 -10.80
N ALA A 109 21.32 -14.98 -10.39
CA ALA A 109 19.85 -14.81 -10.42
C ALA A 109 19.40 -13.58 -9.62
N GLU A 110 20.20 -13.13 -8.65
CA GLU A 110 19.92 -11.94 -7.84
C GLU A 110 19.98 -10.64 -8.64
N LYS A 111 20.68 -10.64 -9.78
CA LYS A 111 20.83 -9.47 -10.67
C LYS A 111 19.80 -9.40 -11.79
N LEU A 112 18.96 -10.43 -11.95
CA LEU A 112 17.98 -10.50 -13.01
C LEU A 112 16.63 -9.86 -12.57
N ASP A 113 16.05 -9.03 -13.43
CA ASP A 113 14.68 -8.53 -13.23
C ASP A 113 13.67 -9.55 -13.72
N LEU A 114 13.19 -10.39 -12.80
CA LEU A 114 12.19 -11.42 -13.06
C LEU A 114 10.77 -11.00 -12.64
N PHE A 115 10.52 -9.72 -12.44
CA PHE A 115 9.22 -9.20 -11.95
C PHE A 115 8.04 -9.64 -12.82
N ASN A 116 8.23 -9.77 -14.12
CA ASN A 116 7.18 -10.16 -15.08
C ASN A 116 6.96 -11.68 -15.18
N VAL A 117 7.78 -12.48 -14.48
CA VAL A 117 7.70 -13.93 -14.50
C VAL A 117 6.67 -14.42 -13.48
N ALA A 118 5.66 -15.16 -13.95
CA ALA A 118 4.64 -15.76 -13.11
C ALA A 118 5.04 -17.16 -12.62
N GLU A 119 5.75 -17.93 -13.46
CA GLU A 119 6.14 -19.30 -13.15
C GLU A 119 7.39 -19.70 -13.94
N ILE A 120 8.26 -20.49 -13.31
CA ILE A 120 9.40 -21.13 -13.95
C ILE A 120 9.29 -22.63 -13.71
N LYS A 121 9.34 -23.44 -14.78
CA LYS A 121 9.34 -24.90 -14.71
C LYS A 121 10.61 -25.47 -15.34
N LYS A 122 11.17 -26.52 -14.73
CA LYS A 122 12.26 -27.31 -15.28
C LYS A 122 11.75 -28.72 -15.50
N PRO A 123 11.27 -29.09 -16.73
CA PRO A 123 10.78 -30.40 -17.05
C PRO A 123 11.86 -31.49 -16.89
N ARG A 124 11.47 -32.72 -16.60
CA ARG A 124 12.41 -33.85 -16.42
C ARG A 124 13.20 -34.20 -17.70
N GLY A 125 12.73 -33.78 -18.87
CA GLY A 125 13.39 -33.98 -20.16
C GLY A 125 14.44 -32.94 -20.55
N GLY A 126 14.74 -31.99 -19.63
CA GLY A 126 15.63 -30.86 -19.90
C GLY A 126 14.90 -29.63 -20.45
N GLY A 127 15.62 -28.51 -20.52
CA GLY A 127 15.04 -27.23 -20.91
C GLY A 127 14.42 -26.47 -19.74
N MET A 128 13.98 -25.25 -20.01
CA MET A 128 13.32 -24.37 -19.06
C MET A 128 12.06 -23.76 -19.71
N GLU A 129 10.96 -23.76 -19.01
CA GLU A 129 9.71 -23.13 -19.42
C GLU A 129 9.44 -21.95 -18.50
N ILE A 130 9.20 -20.77 -19.08
CA ILE A 130 8.88 -19.54 -18.34
C ILE A 130 7.49 -19.07 -18.75
N LYS A 131 6.62 -18.86 -17.76
CA LYS A 131 5.31 -18.25 -17.92
C LYS A 131 5.33 -16.83 -17.39
N PHE A 132 4.85 -15.89 -18.16
CA PHE A 132 4.72 -14.50 -17.78
C PHE A 132 3.31 -14.18 -17.26
N PHE A 133 3.19 -13.08 -16.49
CA PHE A 133 1.89 -12.52 -16.16
C PHE A 133 1.17 -12.05 -17.44
N ASP A 134 -0.16 -12.10 -17.40
CA ASP A 134 -0.99 -11.63 -18.51
C ASP A 134 -0.96 -10.10 -18.58
N ARG A 135 -0.33 -9.58 -19.64
CA ARG A 135 -0.17 -8.15 -19.86
C ARG A 135 -1.48 -7.44 -20.16
N LEU A 136 -2.42 -8.11 -20.82
CA LEU A 136 -3.72 -7.51 -21.15
C LEU A 136 -4.56 -7.35 -19.89
N LYS A 137 -4.55 -8.34 -18.99
CA LYS A 137 -5.22 -8.22 -17.69
C LYS A 137 -4.64 -7.16 -16.77
N ALA A 138 -3.39 -6.78 -16.97
CA ALA A 138 -2.78 -5.70 -16.21
C ALA A 138 -3.23 -4.30 -16.70
N LEU A 139 -3.90 -4.24 -17.85
CA LEU A 139 -4.42 -3.01 -18.47
C LEU A 139 -5.94 -2.85 -18.30
N GLU A 140 -6.65 -3.89 -17.89
CA GLU A 140 -8.09 -3.88 -17.55
C GLU A 140 -8.33 -3.33 -16.14
#